data_c094cddf16528f1f5d69623825d2ac84
#
_entry.id   c094cddf16528f1f5d69623825d2ac84
#
_cell.length_a   1.000
_cell.length_b   1.000
_cell.length_c   1.000
_cell.angle_alpha   90.00
_cell.angle_beta   90.00
_cell.angle_gamma   90.00
#
_symmetry.space_group_name_H-M   'P 1'
#
loop_
_entity.id
_entity.type
_entity.pdbx_description
1 polymer ?
#
loop_
_entity_poly.entity_id
_entity_poly.type
_entity_poly.pdbx_seq_one_letter_code
_entity_poly.pdbx_strand_id
1 'polypeptide(L)'
;MSFVLLVLRAVIATIFIGHGAQKVLGKFGGHGPDGTGQFFESIGLRPGKPMALAAGGNEMTSGALIGLGLATPAAAAGLMSVMETATWTVHRPNGMWADKGGFEYPLVMTAALLTIVTAGPGSLSLDAARGRERWGIGWALGALTAATAGSAAVIGAGQRQGPQPSAPTGVETQEAPAGTMSP
;
A
#
# COMPACT_ATOMS: atom_id res chain seq x y z
N MET A 1 8.35 18.22 -22.24
CA MET A 1 7.43 17.33 -21.44
C MET A 1 8.14 16.10 -20.89
N SER A 2 8.93 15.35 -21.66
CA SER A 2 9.52 14.07 -21.19
C SER A 2 10.40 14.14 -19.94
N PHE A 3 11.17 15.22 -19.76
CA PHE A 3 12.00 15.41 -18.55
C PHE A 3 11.14 15.61 -17.29
N VAL A 4 10.07 16.40 -17.38
CA VAL A 4 9.16 16.65 -16.24
C VAL A 4 8.46 15.34 -15.83
N LEU A 5 8.02 14.53 -16.80
CA LEU A 5 7.43 13.21 -16.52
C LEU A 5 8.46 12.25 -15.90
N LEU A 6 9.72 12.28 -16.34
CA LEU A 6 10.78 11.49 -15.71
C LEU A 6 10.97 11.88 -14.24
N VAL A 7 11.05 13.19 -13.95
CA VAL A 7 11.17 13.68 -12.56
C VAL A 7 9.98 13.25 -11.72
N LEU A 8 8.76 13.44 -12.22
CA LEU A 8 7.54 13.01 -11.51
C LEU A 8 7.55 11.52 -11.21
N ARG A 9 7.89 10.69 -12.19
CA ARG A 9 8.00 9.24 -12.01
C ARG A 9 9.09 8.86 -10.99
N ALA A 10 10.24 9.53 -11.04
CA ALA A 10 11.32 9.28 -10.09
C ALA A 10 10.91 9.60 -8.64
N VAL A 11 10.21 10.71 -8.43
CA VAL A 11 9.69 11.09 -7.11
C VAL A 11 8.69 10.05 -6.61
N ILE A 12 7.68 9.70 -7.44
CA ILE A 12 6.67 8.70 -7.08
C ILE A 12 7.33 7.35 -6.80
N ALA A 13 8.26 6.90 -7.65
CA ALA A 13 8.99 5.65 -7.44
C ALA A 13 9.73 5.62 -6.10
N THR A 14 10.47 6.69 -5.79
CA THR A 14 11.21 6.80 -4.52
C THR A 14 10.29 6.70 -3.32
N ILE A 15 9.17 7.40 -3.34
CA ILE A 15 8.18 7.40 -2.26
C ILE A 15 7.61 5.99 -2.06
N PHE A 16 7.09 5.36 -3.12
CA PHE A 16 6.43 4.06 -2.98
C PHE A 16 7.41 2.92 -2.69
N ILE A 17 8.62 2.93 -3.27
CA ILE A 17 9.66 1.97 -2.91
C ILE A 17 10.04 2.13 -1.43
N GLY A 18 10.15 3.36 -0.95
CA GLY A 18 10.39 3.65 0.47
C GLY A 18 9.29 3.11 1.37
N HIS A 19 8.02 3.39 1.06
CA HIS A 19 6.88 2.88 1.83
C HIS A 19 6.75 1.35 1.79
N GLY A 20 7.04 0.73 0.64
CA GLY A 20 7.09 -0.72 0.54
C GLY A 20 8.22 -1.32 1.38
N ALA A 21 9.41 -0.71 1.35
CA ALA A 21 10.55 -1.13 2.16
C ALA A 21 10.30 -0.97 3.68
N GLN A 22 9.54 0.04 4.09
CA GLN A 22 9.07 0.18 5.48
C GLN A 22 8.23 -1.01 5.92
N LYS A 23 7.32 -1.48 5.06
CA LYS A 23 6.40 -2.59 5.36
C LYS A 23 7.09 -3.96 5.31
N VAL A 24 7.91 -4.20 4.27
CA VAL A 24 8.50 -5.52 4.01
C VAL A 24 9.83 -5.72 4.74
N LEU A 25 10.68 -4.68 4.79
CA LEU A 25 12.05 -4.77 5.25
C LEU A 25 12.29 -4.04 6.59
N GLY A 26 11.31 -3.31 7.11
CA GLY A 26 11.48 -2.48 8.31
C GLY A 26 12.51 -1.35 8.14
N LYS A 27 12.82 -0.94 6.90
CA LYS A 27 13.77 0.15 6.63
C LYS A 27 13.12 1.52 6.81
N PHE A 28 13.93 2.57 6.83
CA PHE A 28 13.46 3.98 6.90
C PHE A 28 12.46 4.25 8.05
N GLY A 29 12.70 3.67 9.22
CA GLY A 29 11.81 3.81 10.38
C GLY A 29 10.50 3.01 10.30
N GLY A 30 10.39 2.07 9.38
CA GLY A 30 9.22 1.20 9.25
C GLY A 30 9.20 0.06 10.26
N HIS A 31 8.01 -0.49 10.50
CA HIS A 31 7.78 -1.54 11.50
C HIS A 31 7.97 -2.97 10.96
N GLY A 32 8.36 -3.11 9.69
CA GLY A 32 8.48 -4.42 9.06
C GLY A 32 7.14 -5.16 8.90
N PRO A 33 7.18 -6.43 8.46
CA PRO A 33 5.95 -7.16 8.14
C PRO A 33 5.11 -7.49 9.38
N ASP A 34 5.73 -7.68 10.53
CA ASP A 34 5.01 -8.04 11.76
C ASP A 34 4.29 -6.83 12.36
N GLY A 35 4.98 -5.70 12.55
CA GLY A 35 4.35 -4.49 13.08
C GLY A 35 3.32 -3.88 12.11
N THR A 36 3.63 -3.88 10.81
CA THR A 36 2.65 -3.46 9.79
C THR A 36 1.46 -4.41 9.76
N GLY A 37 1.69 -5.71 9.94
CA GLY A 37 0.63 -6.73 10.00
C GLY A 37 -0.32 -6.50 11.17
N GLN A 38 0.20 -6.23 12.37
CA GLN A 38 -0.62 -5.88 13.55
C GLN A 38 -1.48 -4.65 13.28
N PHE A 39 -0.89 -3.60 12.69
CA PHE A 39 -1.65 -2.42 12.29
C PHE A 39 -2.76 -2.76 11.28
N PHE A 40 -2.46 -3.58 10.27
CA PHE A 40 -3.44 -3.97 9.26
C PHE A 40 -4.61 -4.76 9.89
N GLU A 41 -4.33 -5.64 10.84
CA GLU A 41 -5.38 -6.35 11.56
C GLU A 41 -6.29 -5.41 12.37
N SER A 42 -5.70 -4.38 12.99
CA SER A 42 -6.46 -3.37 13.74
C SER A 42 -7.44 -2.58 12.89
N ILE A 43 -7.15 -2.43 11.60
CA ILE A 43 -8.02 -1.73 10.62
C ILE A 43 -8.86 -2.70 9.76
N GLY A 44 -8.90 -3.98 10.11
CA GLY A 44 -9.74 -4.99 9.45
C GLY A 44 -9.16 -5.61 8.18
N LEU A 45 -7.89 -5.40 7.88
CA LEU A 45 -7.18 -6.07 6.77
C LEU A 45 -6.51 -7.35 7.27
N ARG A 46 -7.20 -8.48 7.15
CA ARG A 46 -6.78 -9.79 7.65
C ARG A 46 -6.55 -10.80 6.53
N PRO A 47 -5.57 -11.72 6.72
CA PRO A 47 -4.56 -11.78 7.79
C PRO A 47 -3.50 -10.69 7.63
N GLY A 48 -3.14 -10.00 8.72
CA GLY A 48 -2.37 -8.75 8.66
C GLY A 48 -0.99 -8.88 8.03
N LYS A 49 -0.16 -9.85 8.46
CA LYS A 49 1.19 -10.04 7.93
C LYS A 49 1.23 -10.36 6.43
N PRO A 50 0.44 -11.31 5.89
CA PRO A 50 0.33 -11.51 4.45
C PRO A 50 -0.14 -10.27 3.69
N MET A 51 -1.11 -9.53 4.23
CA MET A 51 -1.58 -8.27 3.62
C MET A 51 -0.50 -7.20 3.62
N ALA A 52 0.31 -7.09 4.68
CA ALA A 52 1.43 -6.16 4.76
C ALA A 52 2.51 -6.48 3.72
N LEU A 53 2.85 -7.77 3.55
CA LEU A 53 3.80 -8.22 2.52
C LEU A 53 3.27 -7.97 1.11
N ALA A 54 1.99 -8.25 0.86
CA ALA A 54 1.35 -8.01 -0.43
C ALA A 54 1.32 -6.51 -0.77
N ALA A 55 0.90 -5.66 0.16
CA ALA A 55 0.87 -4.22 -0.03
C ALA A 55 2.27 -3.64 -0.26
N GLY A 56 3.24 -3.97 0.60
CA GLY A 56 4.60 -3.49 0.47
C GLY A 56 5.31 -4.01 -0.78
N GLY A 57 5.08 -5.27 -1.15
CA GLY A 57 5.59 -5.86 -2.39
C GLY A 57 5.01 -5.18 -3.63
N ASN A 58 3.70 -4.89 -3.64
CA ASN A 58 3.06 -4.13 -4.71
C ASN A 58 3.63 -2.70 -4.80
N GLU A 59 3.78 -2.00 -3.67
CA GLU A 59 4.36 -0.65 -3.64
C GLU A 59 5.78 -0.62 -4.22
N MET A 60 6.65 -1.56 -3.82
CA MET A 60 8.01 -1.63 -4.34
C MET A 60 8.05 -1.95 -5.83
N THR A 61 7.30 -2.98 -6.25
CA THR A 61 7.29 -3.43 -7.64
C THR A 61 6.67 -2.38 -8.56
N SER A 62 5.46 -1.91 -8.23
CA SER A 62 4.76 -0.90 -9.03
C SER A 62 5.48 0.44 -9.01
N GLY A 63 6.09 0.83 -7.87
CA GLY A 63 6.94 2.01 -7.78
C GLY A 63 8.13 1.92 -8.73
N ALA A 64 8.85 0.80 -8.75
CA ALA A 64 9.95 0.57 -9.68
C ALA A 64 9.49 0.62 -11.15
N LEU A 65 8.36 0.00 -11.47
CA LEU A 65 7.77 0.04 -12.80
C LEU A 65 7.40 1.46 -13.25
N ILE A 66 6.82 2.28 -12.37
CA ILE A 66 6.55 3.70 -12.63
C ILE A 66 7.86 4.46 -12.89
N GLY A 67 8.88 4.27 -12.04
CA GLY A 67 10.20 4.89 -12.23
C GLY A 67 10.81 4.58 -13.59
N LEU A 68 10.78 3.33 -13.99
CA LEU A 68 11.26 2.86 -15.30
C LEU A 68 10.34 3.28 -16.46
N GLY A 69 9.09 3.66 -16.18
CA GLY A 69 8.06 3.87 -17.21
C GLY A 69 7.76 2.60 -17.96
N LEU A 70 7.55 1.50 -17.25
CA LEU A 70 7.29 0.18 -17.79
C LEU A 70 5.92 -0.32 -17.32
N ALA A 71 5.12 -0.83 -18.26
CA ALA A 71 3.76 -1.28 -17.99
C ALA A 71 2.94 -0.23 -17.22
N THR A 72 3.12 1.03 -17.58
CA THR A 72 2.70 2.22 -16.84
C THR A 72 1.24 2.17 -16.34
N PRO A 73 0.21 1.78 -17.14
CA PRO A 73 -1.16 1.74 -16.64
C PRO A 73 -1.37 0.68 -15.55
N ALA A 74 -0.74 -0.48 -15.68
CA ALA A 74 -0.87 -1.56 -14.69
C ALA A 74 -0.16 -1.19 -13.38
N ALA A 75 1.05 -0.63 -13.47
CA ALA A 75 1.80 -0.15 -12.31
C ALA A 75 1.04 0.97 -11.57
N ALA A 76 0.46 1.91 -12.33
CA ALA A 76 -0.36 2.97 -11.73
C ALA A 76 -1.61 2.39 -11.05
N ALA A 77 -2.29 1.41 -11.65
CA ALA A 77 -3.44 0.74 -11.03
C ALA A 77 -3.07 0.08 -9.70
N GLY A 78 -1.92 -0.60 -9.63
CA GLY A 78 -1.42 -1.20 -8.40
C GLY A 78 -1.20 -0.17 -7.28
N LEU A 79 -0.55 0.98 -7.59
CA LEU A 79 -0.32 2.04 -6.60
C LEU A 79 -1.60 2.77 -6.21
N MET A 80 -2.49 3.05 -7.15
CA MET A 80 -3.79 3.67 -6.86
C MET A 80 -4.65 2.75 -5.97
N SER A 81 -4.62 1.43 -6.18
CA SER A 81 -5.33 0.47 -5.32
C SER A 81 -4.88 0.57 -3.86
N VAL A 82 -3.57 0.73 -3.60
CA VAL A 82 -3.06 0.95 -2.24
C VAL A 82 -3.54 2.29 -1.68
N MET A 83 -3.52 3.35 -2.48
CA MET A 83 -3.98 4.67 -2.06
C MET A 83 -5.48 4.68 -1.74
N GLU A 84 -6.30 4.03 -2.55
CA GLU A 84 -7.73 3.88 -2.28
C GLU A 84 -7.98 3.04 -1.02
N THR A 85 -7.28 1.91 -0.86
CA THR A 85 -7.39 1.09 0.35
C THR A 85 -7.05 1.90 1.59
N ALA A 86 -5.93 2.64 1.58
CA ALA A 86 -5.53 3.51 2.69
C ALA A 86 -6.56 4.62 2.94
N THR A 87 -7.13 5.19 1.89
CA THR A 87 -8.19 6.20 2.00
C THR A 87 -9.39 5.65 2.77
N TRP A 88 -9.90 4.48 2.37
CA TRP A 88 -11.10 3.90 2.96
C TRP A 88 -10.89 3.34 4.36
N THR A 89 -9.73 2.73 4.65
CA THR A 89 -9.49 2.04 5.93
C THR A 89 -8.85 2.91 7.00
N VAL A 90 -8.13 3.97 6.61
CA VAL A 90 -7.34 4.79 7.55
C VAL A 90 -7.74 6.26 7.52
N HIS A 91 -7.75 6.88 6.33
CA HIS A 91 -7.73 8.32 6.22
C HIS A 91 -9.12 8.99 6.18
N ARG A 92 -10.13 8.32 5.61
CA ARG A 92 -11.48 8.88 5.44
C ARG A 92 -12.13 9.37 6.73
N PRO A 93 -12.01 8.67 7.87
CA PRO A 93 -12.58 9.15 9.14
C PRO A 93 -11.99 10.49 9.63
N ASN A 94 -10.76 10.81 9.19
CA ASN A 94 -10.03 12.00 9.60
C ASN A 94 -10.29 13.22 8.68
N GLY A 95 -11.16 13.06 7.66
CA GLY A 95 -11.48 14.10 6.70
C GLY A 95 -10.41 14.27 5.62
N MET A 96 -10.34 15.44 5.00
CA MET A 96 -9.48 15.69 3.85
C MET A 96 -8.02 15.98 4.22
N TRP A 97 -7.78 16.84 5.20
CA TRP A 97 -6.52 17.52 5.43
C TRP A 97 -5.45 16.62 6.08
N ALA A 98 -4.21 16.67 5.55
CA ALA A 98 -3.11 15.82 5.98
C ALA A 98 -2.66 16.08 7.42
N ASP A 99 -2.76 17.32 7.91
CA ASP A 99 -2.46 17.69 9.30
C ASP A 99 -3.34 16.96 10.34
N LYS A 100 -4.52 16.49 9.90
CA LYS A 100 -5.44 15.65 10.69
C LYS A 100 -5.35 14.15 10.35
N GLY A 101 -4.37 13.74 9.54
CA GLY A 101 -4.27 12.37 9.07
C GLY A 101 -5.27 12.00 7.97
N GLY A 102 -5.84 13.00 7.28
CA GLY A 102 -6.84 12.84 6.22
C GLY A 102 -6.27 12.31 4.91
N PHE A 103 -7.14 12.19 3.90
CA PHE A 103 -6.83 11.54 2.63
C PHE A 103 -6.18 12.45 1.56
N GLU A 104 -5.74 13.65 1.90
CA GLU A 104 -5.08 14.60 0.99
C GLU A 104 -3.91 13.96 0.23
N TYR A 105 -3.01 13.27 0.96
CA TYR A 105 -1.87 12.60 0.34
C TYR A 105 -2.28 11.49 -0.64
N PRO A 106 -3.14 10.52 -0.29
CA PRO A 106 -3.67 9.54 -1.25
C PRO A 106 -4.32 10.17 -2.48
N LEU A 107 -5.07 11.26 -2.31
CA LEU A 107 -5.72 11.96 -3.41
C LEU A 107 -4.70 12.56 -4.39
N VAL A 108 -3.68 13.25 -3.88
CA VAL A 108 -2.61 13.86 -4.69
C VAL A 108 -1.83 12.77 -5.44
N MET A 109 -1.48 11.65 -4.78
CA MET A 109 -0.78 10.54 -5.42
C MET A 109 -1.62 9.90 -6.53
N THR A 110 -2.91 9.69 -6.29
CA THR A 110 -3.84 9.18 -7.32
C THR A 110 -3.94 10.11 -8.52
N ALA A 111 -4.06 11.42 -8.30
CA ALA A 111 -4.09 12.41 -9.37
C ALA A 111 -2.80 12.44 -10.18
N ALA A 112 -1.64 12.34 -9.52
CA ALA A 112 -0.33 12.28 -10.18
C ALA A 112 -0.17 11.02 -11.04
N LEU A 113 -0.62 9.86 -10.55
CA LEU A 113 -0.61 8.59 -11.28
C LEU A 113 -1.55 8.64 -12.50
N LEU A 114 -2.76 9.18 -12.35
CA LEU A 114 -3.69 9.40 -13.47
C LEU A 114 -3.10 10.33 -14.53
N THR A 115 -2.38 11.38 -14.10
CA THR A 115 -1.68 12.30 -15.02
C THR A 115 -0.63 11.55 -15.84
N ILE A 116 0.18 10.69 -15.21
CA ILE A 116 1.19 9.88 -15.92
C ILE A 116 0.53 8.93 -16.92
N VAL A 117 -0.57 8.26 -16.55
CA VAL A 117 -1.26 7.33 -17.47
C VAL A 117 -1.92 8.09 -18.61
N THR A 118 -2.48 9.27 -18.35
CA THR A 118 -3.15 10.07 -19.38
C THR A 118 -2.16 10.69 -20.37
N ALA A 119 -1.07 11.27 -19.87
CA ALA A 119 -0.05 11.93 -20.68
C ALA A 119 0.94 10.94 -21.33
N GLY A 120 0.98 9.71 -20.83
CA GLY A 120 2.01 8.73 -21.11
C GLY A 120 3.26 8.90 -20.24
N PRO A 121 4.13 7.88 -20.19
CA PRO A 121 5.35 7.91 -19.35
C PRO A 121 6.47 8.81 -19.91
N GLY A 122 6.27 9.36 -21.11
CA GLY A 122 7.25 10.18 -21.82
C GLY A 122 8.30 9.37 -22.61
N SER A 123 9.03 10.03 -23.49
CA SER A 123 10.02 9.37 -24.37
C SER A 123 11.18 8.73 -23.61
N LEU A 124 11.49 9.21 -22.39
CA LEU A 124 12.50 8.63 -21.50
C LEU A 124 11.90 7.52 -20.64
N SER A 125 11.34 6.49 -21.29
CA SER A 125 10.67 5.37 -20.62
C SER A 125 10.86 4.06 -21.38
N LEU A 126 10.76 2.93 -20.68
CA LEU A 126 10.86 1.62 -21.30
C LEU A 126 9.62 1.27 -22.17
N ASP A 127 8.45 1.82 -21.84
CA ASP A 127 7.27 1.65 -22.71
C ASP A 127 7.47 2.35 -24.05
N ALA A 128 8.01 3.57 -24.05
CA ALA A 128 8.33 4.29 -25.29
C ALA A 128 9.42 3.59 -26.10
N ALA A 129 10.50 3.12 -25.45
CA ALA A 129 11.58 2.37 -26.12
C ALA A 129 11.09 1.07 -26.77
N ARG A 130 9.95 0.53 -26.33
CA ARG A 130 9.31 -0.68 -26.89
C ARG A 130 8.18 -0.37 -27.86
N GLY A 131 7.95 0.89 -28.21
CA GLY A 131 6.84 1.31 -29.08
C GLY A 131 5.45 1.02 -28.49
N ARG A 132 5.35 0.94 -27.16
CA ARG A 132 4.07 0.66 -26.48
C ARG A 132 3.35 1.95 -26.13
N GLU A 133 2.39 2.32 -26.95
CA GLU A 133 1.55 3.49 -26.75
C GLU A 133 0.27 3.13 -26.00
N ARG A 134 0.41 2.89 -24.68
CA ARG A 134 -0.71 2.54 -23.79
C ARG A 134 -0.98 3.66 -22.82
N TRP A 135 -1.49 4.77 -23.31
CA TRP A 135 -1.83 5.96 -22.51
C TRP A 135 -3.05 6.68 -23.09
N GLY A 136 -3.44 7.76 -22.46
CA GLY A 136 -4.65 8.50 -22.75
C GLY A 136 -5.77 8.21 -21.77
N ILE A 137 -6.88 8.93 -21.91
CA ILE A 137 -7.99 8.91 -20.95
C ILE A 137 -8.60 7.50 -20.78
N GLY A 138 -8.70 6.72 -21.86
CA GLY A 138 -9.24 5.35 -21.78
C GLY A 138 -8.38 4.43 -20.91
N TRP A 139 -7.06 4.52 -21.03
CA TRP A 139 -6.13 3.77 -20.18
C TRP A 139 -6.14 4.26 -18.74
N ALA A 140 -6.29 5.58 -18.52
CA ALA A 140 -6.41 6.15 -17.18
C ALA A 140 -7.68 5.69 -16.47
N LEU A 141 -8.82 5.70 -17.15
CA LEU A 141 -10.08 5.17 -16.61
C LEU A 141 -10.02 3.67 -16.36
N GLY A 142 -9.42 2.90 -17.28
CA GLY A 142 -9.19 1.47 -17.06
C GLY A 142 -8.31 1.17 -15.86
N ALA A 143 -7.22 1.93 -15.68
CA ALA A 143 -6.34 1.80 -14.53
C ALA A 143 -7.05 2.17 -13.21
N LEU A 144 -7.85 3.23 -13.20
CA LEU A 144 -8.64 3.63 -12.04
C LEU A 144 -9.68 2.56 -11.67
N THR A 145 -10.41 2.05 -12.67
CA THR A 145 -11.39 0.97 -12.46
C THR A 145 -10.72 -0.28 -11.87
N ALA A 146 -9.56 -0.66 -12.40
CA ALA A 146 -8.79 -1.79 -11.88
C ALA A 146 -8.29 -1.54 -10.45
N ALA A 147 -7.86 -0.32 -10.14
CA ALA A 147 -7.46 0.08 -8.79
C ALA A 147 -8.63 -0.04 -7.80
N THR A 148 -9.78 0.50 -8.15
CA THR A 148 -10.99 0.44 -7.31
C THR A 148 -11.44 -1.00 -7.09
N ALA A 149 -11.43 -1.83 -8.14
CA ALA A 149 -11.75 -3.26 -8.00
C ALA A 149 -10.74 -3.98 -7.10
N GLY A 150 -9.44 -3.70 -7.24
CA GLY A 150 -8.39 -4.25 -6.40
C GLY A 150 -8.53 -3.84 -4.93
N SER A 151 -8.78 -2.56 -4.67
CA SER A 151 -9.03 -2.04 -3.31
C SER A 151 -10.26 -2.70 -2.68
N ALA A 152 -11.37 -2.77 -3.41
CA ALA A 152 -12.59 -3.41 -2.93
C ALA A 152 -12.37 -4.91 -2.63
N ALA A 153 -11.61 -5.61 -3.48
CA ALA A 153 -11.27 -7.01 -3.26
C ALA A 153 -10.42 -7.21 -2.00
N VAL A 154 -9.41 -6.38 -1.78
CA VAL A 154 -8.53 -6.42 -0.58
C VAL A 154 -9.34 -6.17 0.69
N ILE A 155 -10.15 -5.11 0.71
CA ILE A 155 -11.00 -4.77 1.86
C ILE A 155 -12.01 -5.90 2.13
N GLY A 156 -12.70 -6.37 1.08
CA GLY A 156 -13.68 -7.45 1.20
C GLY A 156 -13.07 -8.78 1.65
N ALA A 157 -11.87 -9.12 1.20
CA ALA A 157 -11.15 -10.30 1.65
C ALA A 157 -10.76 -10.21 3.13
N GLY A 158 -10.28 -9.04 3.57
CA GLY A 158 -9.91 -8.80 4.97
C GLY A 158 -11.10 -8.92 5.92
N GLN A 159 -12.24 -8.36 5.54
CA GLN A 159 -13.46 -8.39 6.35
C GLN A 159 -14.07 -9.79 6.52
N ARG A 160 -13.92 -10.68 5.52
CA ARG A 160 -14.45 -12.06 5.57
C ARG A 160 -13.72 -12.93 6.58
N GLN A 161 -12.54 -12.58 7.02
CA GLN A 161 -11.71 -13.41 7.90
C GLN A 161 -11.96 -13.18 9.41
N GLY A 162 -12.95 -12.42 9.82
CA GLY A 162 -13.35 -12.24 11.22
C GLY A 162 -12.20 -11.94 12.20
N PRO A 163 -12.44 -11.62 13.46
CA PRO A 163 -11.40 -11.53 14.47
C PRO A 163 -10.73 -12.89 14.66
N GLN A 164 -9.41 -12.98 14.57
CA GLN A 164 -8.71 -14.18 15.00
C GLN A 164 -8.95 -14.38 16.50
N PRO A 165 -9.21 -15.62 16.97
CA PRO A 165 -9.21 -15.91 18.39
C PRO A 165 -7.87 -15.44 18.97
N SER A 166 -7.91 -14.60 20.00
CA SER A 166 -6.73 -14.25 20.77
C SER A 166 -6.03 -15.53 21.18
N ALA A 167 -4.72 -15.64 20.92
CA ALA A 167 -3.94 -16.75 21.42
C ALA A 167 -4.22 -16.90 22.93
N PRO A 168 -4.40 -18.13 23.44
CA PRO A 168 -4.60 -18.32 24.86
C PRO A 168 -3.44 -17.66 25.60
N THR A 169 -3.75 -16.68 26.40
CA THR A 169 -2.80 -16.11 27.37
C THR A 169 -2.53 -17.20 28.39
N GLY A 170 -1.51 -18.00 28.12
CA GLY A 170 -0.96 -18.95 29.08
C GLY A 170 -0.27 -18.20 30.21
N VAL A 171 -1.07 -17.59 31.07
CA VAL A 171 -0.64 -17.28 32.44
C VAL A 171 -1.09 -18.45 33.27
N GLU A 172 -0.34 -19.53 33.19
CA GLU A 172 -0.33 -20.53 34.24
C GLU A 172 0.27 -19.83 35.46
N THR A 173 -0.60 -19.36 36.35
CA THR A 173 -0.24 -18.96 37.70
C THR A 173 0.34 -20.20 38.36
N GLN A 174 1.67 -20.29 38.37
CA GLN A 174 2.39 -21.27 39.16
C GLN A 174 2.16 -20.89 40.64
N GLU A 175 1.15 -21.56 41.21
CA GLU A 175 0.86 -21.52 42.66
C GLU A 175 2.12 -21.97 43.39
N ALA A 176 2.72 -21.05 44.12
CA ALA A 176 3.87 -21.37 44.99
C ALA A 176 3.42 -22.37 46.07
N PRO A 177 4.17 -23.45 46.31
CA PRO A 177 3.80 -24.41 47.35
C PRO A 177 3.86 -23.72 48.74
N ALA A 178 2.74 -23.78 49.43
CA ALA A 178 2.62 -23.33 50.81
C ALA A 178 3.68 -24.02 51.70
N GLY A 179 4.63 -23.26 52.16
CA GLY A 179 5.64 -23.71 53.15
C GLY A 179 4.95 -24.10 54.43
N THR A 180 5.00 -25.39 54.77
CA THR A 180 4.65 -25.92 56.08
C THR A 180 5.59 -25.36 57.11
N MET A 181 5.11 -24.41 57.91
CA MET A 181 5.76 -24.12 59.22
C MET A 181 5.30 -25.20 60.21
N SER A 182 6.22 -25.99 60.67
CA SER A 182 6.06 -26.86 61.88
C SER A 182 6.77 -26.28 63.08
N PRO A 183 6.32 -26.56 64.31
CA PRO A 183 6.48 -25.81 65.52
C PRO A 183 7.92 -25.80 66.12
#